data_896c2e22f69e48ffc08d6c0153256084
#
_entry.id   896c2e22f69e48ffc08d6c0153256084
#
_cell.length_a   1.000
_cell.length_b   1.000
_cell.length_c   1.000
_cell.angle_alpha   90.00
_cell.angle_beta   90.00
_cell.angle_gamma   90.00
#
_symmetry.space_group_name_H-M   'P 1'
#
loop_
_entity.id
_entity.type
_entity.pdbx_description
1 polymer ?
#
loop_
_entity_poly.entity_id
_entity_poly.type
_entity_poly.pdbx_seq_one_letter_code
_entity_poly.pdbx_strand_id
1 'polypeptide(L)'
;MSDRQKGLNIAYEERVPVASGRHCCRHIYSNFKAQFPGILLSNLFWRATKSFDVAGHNEAMASIKELNIEARKYLDKIPKITWCRYTFNTGLKCDHVTNNCTESFNAWIGELRGKPILTLVDGLRKKFMKKMHKRYQKGCMLTTAITPKMLGKLQKIGQVSRQYELTMASTDVFEVGDMNKSYIVNLSAKTCDCGAFQISGLPCKHAALGIIYKREKLESYCEHWFSRDKYLKTYSSMIHPIPDEKM
;
A
#
# COMPACT_ATOMS: atom_id res chain seq x y z
N MET A 1 -4.64 -0.27 -10.53
CA MET A 1 -3.20 -0.07 -10.83
C MET A 1 -2.83 -0.87 -12.05
N SER A 2 -2.23 -0.26 -13.08
CA SER A 2 -1.97 -0.85 -14.40
C SER A 2 -0.48 -0.82 -14.75
N ASP A 3 -0.11 -1.58 -15.76
CA ASP A 3 1.25 -1.63 -16.35
C ASP A 3 1.46 -0.60 -17.47
N ARG A 4 0.51 0.32 -17.68
CA ARG A 4 0.48 1.34 -18.75
C ARG A 4 0.26 0.74 -20.15
N GLN A 5 -0.38 -0.41 -20.26
CA GLN A 5 -0.72 -0.99 -21.55
C GLN A 5 -1.61 -0.02 -22.36
N LYS A 6 -1.30 0.14 -23.65
CA LYS A 6 -2.10 0.98 -24.57
C LYS A 6 -3.56 0.52 -24.59
N GLY A 7 -4.49 1.45 -24.59
CA GLY A 7 -5.92 1.20 -24.54
C GLY A 7 -6.51 0.95 -23.14
N LEU A 8 -5.71 0.54 -22.16
CA LEU A 8 -6.24 0.29 -20.82
C LEU A 8 -6.68 1.59 -20.12
N ASN A 9 -5.97 2.70 -20.33
CA ASN A 9 -6.37 4.00 -19.78
C ASN A 9 -7.70 4.47 -20.37
N ILE A 10 -7.89 4.33 -21.70
CA ILE A 10 -9.15 4.66 -22.39
C ILE A 10 -10.29 3.82 -21.83
N ALA A 11 -10.08 2.50 -21.70
CA ALA A 11 -11.09 1.61 -21.12
C ALA A 11 -11.44 1.96 -19.66
N TYR A 12 -10.49 2.43 -18.86
CA TYR A 12 -10.76 2.91 -17.50
C TYR A 12 -11.60 4.19 -17.49
N GLU A 13 -11.25 5.15 -18.33
CA GLU A 13 -11.98 6.42 -18.44
C GLU A 13 -13.43 6.21 -18.89
N GLU A 14 -13.65 5.30 -19.85
CA GLU A 14 -14.97 4.99 -20.37
C GLU A 14 -15.84 4.12 -19.46
N ARG A 15 -15.23 3.10 -18.81
CA ARG A 15 -15.98 2.07 -18.09
C ARG A 15 -16.01 2.26 -16.58
N VAL A 16 -15.01 2.91 -16.00
CA VAL A 16 -14.88 3.09 -14.55
C VAL A 16 -14.34 4.50 -14.23
N PRO A 17 -15.05 5.57 -14.62
CA PRO A 17 -14.56 6.95 -14.51
C PRO A 17 -14.30 7.40 -13.06
N VAL A 18 -14.95 6.77 -12.08
CA VAL A 18 -14.73 7.04 -10.64
C VAL A 18 -13.48 6.37 -10.06
N ALA A 19 -12.83 5.50 -10.81
CA ALA A 19 -11.64 4.80 -10.33
C ALA A 19 -10.39 5.67 -10.45
N SER A 20 -9.63 5.79 -9.37
CA SER A 20 -8.31 6.42 -9.40
C SER A 20 -7.31 5.54 -10.16
N GLY A 21 -6.96 5.93 -11.38
CA GLY A 21 -5.93 5.26 -12.19
C GLY A 21 -4.54 5.45 -11.60
N ARG A 22 -3.81 4.36 -11.37
CA ARG A 22 -2.41 4.40 -10.92
C ARG A 22 -1.55 3.48 -11.76
N HIS A 23 -0.32 3.87 -12.02
CA HIS A 23 0.64 3.05 -12.72
C HIS A 23 1.46 2.17 -11.74
N CYS A 24 1.77 0.96 -12.16
CA CYS A 24 2.66 0.09 -11.40
C CYS A 24 4.09 0.62 -11.49
N CYS A 25 4.65 1.06 -10.36
CA CYS A 25 6.00 1.62 -10.34
C CYS A 25 7.10 0.61 -10.69
N ARG A 26 6.84 -0.71 -10.57
CA ARG A 26 7.77 -1.73 -11.04
C ARG A 26 7.95 -1.68 -12.56
N HIS A 27 6.86 -1.50 -13.32
CA HIS A 27 6.92 -1.37 -14.78
C HIS A 27 7.55 -0.04 -15.20
N ILE A 28 7.25 1.07 -14.50
CA ILE A 28 7.95 2.35 -14.73
C ILE A 28 9.45 2.17 -14.46
N TYR A 29 9.80 1.53 -13.35
CA TYR A 29 11.19 1.27 -12.97
C TYR A 29 11.92 0.39 -13.96
N SER A 30 11.27 -0.66 -14.49
CA SER A 30 11.89 -1.53 -15.51
C SER A 30 12.30 -0.75 -16.76
N ASN A 31 11.40 0.11 -17.26
CA ASN A 31 11.68 0.97 -18.41
C ASN A 31 12.73 2.04 -18.08
N PHE A 32 12.65 2.63 -16.89
CA PHE A 32 13.62 3.61 -16.41
C PHE A 32 15.02 3.00 -16.30
N LYS A 33 15.15 1.85 -15.64
CA LYS A 33 16.42 1.15 -15.46
C LYS A 33 17.08 0.72 -16.78
N ALA A 34 16.28 0.35 -17.78
CA ALA A 34 16.78 -0.02 -19.10
C ALA A 34 17.48 1.14 -19.81
N GLN A 35 17.00 2.38 -19.59
CA GLN A 35 17.58 3.58 -20.19
C GLN A 35 18.65 4.23 -19.29
N PHE A 36 18.48 4.16 -17.97
CA PHE A 36 19.32 4.82 -16.97
C PHE A 36 19.78 3.79 -15.92
N PRO A 37 20.73 2.92 -16.26
CA PRO A 37 21.24 1.91 -15.33
C PRO A 37 22.04 2.56 -14.18
N GLY A 38 22.11 1.87 -13.04
CA GLY A 38 22.91 2.27 -11.88
C GLY A 38 22.14 2.16 -10.56
N ILE A 39 22.87 1.79 -9.51
CA ILE A 39 22.30 1.55 -8.18
C ILE A 39 21.80 2.85 -7.53
N LEU A 40 22.52 3.96 -7.71
CA LEU A 40 22.15 5.25 -7.14
C LEU A 40 20.84 5.76 -7.73
N LEU A 41 20.70 5.78 -9.06
CA LEU A 41 19.48 6.16 -9.76
C LEU A 41 18.31 5.23 -9.37
N SER A 42 18.58 3.93 -9.21
CA SER A 42 17.61 2.96 -8.74
C SER A 42 17.08 3.30 -7.34
N ASN A 43 17.97 3.58 -6.41
CA ASN A 43 17.60 3.93 -5.03
C ASN A 43 16.81 5.25 -4.97
N LEU A 44 17.25 6.25 -5.72
CA LEU A 44 16.57 7.55 -5.80
C LEU A 44 15.18 7.44 -6.45
N PHE A 45 15.03 6.64 -7.51
CA PHE A 45 13.73 6.34 -8.10
C PHE A 45 12.75 5.79 -7.05
N TRP A 46 13.18 4.78 -6.29
CA TRP A 46 12.33 4.19 -5.26
C TRP A 46 12.09 5.12 -4.08
N ARG A 47 13.04 5.99 -3.73
CA ARG A 47 12.86 7.04 -2.73
C ARG A 47 11.80 8.05 -3.18
N ALA A 48 11.90 8.56 -4.41
CA ALA A 48 10.92 9.49 -4.99
C ALA A 48 9.52 8.89 -5.05
N THR A 49 9.40 7.62 -5.51
CA THR A 49 8.14 6.90 -5.64
C THR A 49 7.45 6.66 -4.29
N LYS A 50 8.23 6.27 -3.27
CA LYS A 50 7.72 5.83 -1.96
C LYS A 50 7.60 6.95 -0.93
N SER A 51 8.01 8.16 -1.24
CA SER A 51 7.83 9.30 -0.35
C SER A 51 6.36 9.53 -0.04
N PHE A 52 6.04 9.78 1.22
CA PHE A 52 4.69 10.10 1.69
C PHE A 52 4.41 11.61 1.67
N ASP A 53 5.43 12.43 1.47
CA ASP A 53 5.37 13.88 1.41
C ASP A 53 6.03 14.43 0.14
N VAL A 54 5.65 15.66 -0.21
CA VAL A 54 6.15 16.34 -1.40
C VAL A 54 7.63 16.72 -1.28
N ALA A 55 8.09 17.03 -0.07
CA ALA A 55 9.46 17.49 0.17
C ALA A 55 10.46 16.35 -0.10
N GLY A 56 10.22 15.17 0.48
CA GLY A 56 11.04 13.98 0.25
C GLY A 56 11.03 13.50 -1.21
N HIS A 57 9.88 13.64 -1.89
CA HIS A 57 9.81 13.39 -3.33
C HIS A 57 10.69 14.35 -4.11
N ASN A 58 10.58 15.65 -3.86
CA ASN A 58 11.32 16.68 -4.58
C ASN A 58 12.82 16.59 -4.34
N GLU A 59 13.24 16.28 -3.12
CA GLU A 59 14.65 16.04 -2.75
C GLU A 59 15.24 14.87 -3.56
N ALA A 60 14.54 13.73 -3.63
CA ALA A 60 14.98 12.59 -4.42
C ALA A 60 15.03 12.91 -5.93
N MET A 61 14.05 13.68 -6.42
CA MET A 61 14.02 14.12 -7.81
C MET A 61 15.10 15.16 -8.14
N ALA A 62 15.52 16.00 -7.18
CA ALA A 62 16.67 16.91 -7.34
C ALA A 62 17.97 16.10 -7.45
N SER A 63 18.18 15.14 -6.56
CA SER A 63 19.36 14.24 -6.63
C SER A 63 19.41 13.43 -7.94
N ILE A 64 18.26 13.00 -8.48
CA ILE A 64 18.22 12.37 -9.82
C ILE A 64 18.68 13.35 -10.89
N LYS A 65 18.26 14.63 -10.83
CA LYS A 65 18.66 15.66 -11.78
C LYS A 65 20.17 15.91 -11.77
N GLU A 66 20.77 15.95 -10.57
CA GLU A 66 22.23 16.14 -10.39
C GLU A 66 23.02 14.98 -10.98
N LEU A 67 22.55 13.75 -10.83
CA LEU A 67 23.20 12.57 -11.37
C LEU A 67 22.99 12.42 -12.89
N ASN A 68 21.76 12.69 -13.36
CA ASN A 68 21.39 12.53 -14.77
C ASN A 68 20.16 13.34 -15.11
N ILE A 69 20.34 14.41 -15.89
CA ILE A 69 19.24 15.29 -16.30
C ILE A 69 18.21 14.61 -17.20
N GLU A 70 18.64 13.69 -18.06
CA GLU A 70 17.73 12.97 -18.96
C GLU A 70 16.86 11.96 -18.19
N ALA A 71 17.42 11.33 -17.16
CA ALA A 71 16.67 10.49 -16.24
C ALA A 71 15.56 11.30 -15.53
N ARG A 72 15.87 12.53 -15.12
CA ARG A 72 14.87 13.44 -14.53
C ARG A 72 13.79 13.82 -15.54
N LYS A 73 14.16 14.23 -16.75
CA LYS A 73 13.20 14.57 -17.83
C LYS A 73 12.29 13.40 -18.19
N TYR A 74 12.82 12.18 -18.18
CA TYR A 74 12.03 10.96 -18.41
C TYR A 74 10.91 10.81 -17.38
N LEU A 75 11.20 10.99 -16.09
CA LEU A 75 10.23 10.87 -15.01
C LEU A 75 9.23 12.02 -15.00
N ASP A 76 9.63 13.22 -15.35
CA ASP A 76 8.75 14.41 -15.42
C ASP A 76 7.66 14.27 -16.51
N LYS A 77 7.87 13.45 -17.53
CA LYS A 77 6.85 13.12 -18.56
C LYS A 77 5.71 12.26 -18.00
N ILE A 78 5.88 11.64 -16.83
CA ILE A 78 4.87 10.77 -16.25
C ILE A 78 4.07 11.57 -15.21
N PRO A 79 2.74 11.69 -15.34
CA PRO A 79 1.94 12.44 -14.38
C PRO A 79 2.15 11.93 -12.95
N LYS A 80 2.59 12.79 -12.04
CA LYS A 80 2.93 12.45 -10.65
C LYS A 80 1.79 11.76 -9.92
N ILE A 81 0.55 12.16 -10.17
CA ILE A 81 -0.65 11.58 -9.58
C ILE A 81 -0.79 10.08 -9.84
N THR A 82 -0.15 9.56 -10.88
CA THR A 82 -0.28 8.15 -11.26
C THR A 82 0.74 7.24 -10.58
N TRP A 83 1.86 7.76 -10.06
CA TRP A 83 2.95 6.93 -9.53
C TRP A 83 3.57 7.39 -8.21
N CYS A 84 3.43 8.69 -7.84
CA CYS A 84 3.99 9.20 -6.60
C CYS A 84 3.04 8.90 -5.43
N ARG A 85 3.54 8.27 -4.36
CA ARG A 85 2.73 7.88 -3.22
C ARG A 85 2.08 9.08 -2.51
N TYR A 86 2.79 10.20 -2.37
CA TYR A 86 2.27 11.39 -1.69
C TYR A 86 1.02 11.99 -2.34
N THR A 87 0.75 11.64 -3.62
CA THR A 87 -0.46 12.08 -4.33
C THR A 87 -1.63 11.10 -4.18
N PHE A 88 -1.47 10.01 -3.43
CA PHE A 88 -2.49 8.98 -3.32
C PHE A 88 -3.69 9.49 -2.53
N ASN A 89 -4.88 9.10 -2.98
CA ASN A 89 -6.12 9.40 -2.28
C ASN A 89 -6.11 8.79 -0.87
N THR A 90 -6.15 9.66 0.14
CA THR A 90 -6.09 9.28 1.55
C THR A 90 -7.33 8.49 2.01
N GLY A 91 -8.46 8.61 1.31
CA GLY A 91 -9.66 7.83 1.59
C GLY A 91 -9.51 6.32 1.29
N LEU A 92 -8.60 5.94 0.38
CA LEU A 92 -8.37 4.54 0.03
C LEU A 92 -7.52 3.77 1.03
N LYS A 93 -6.82 4.45 1.94
CA LYS A 93 -5.93 3.86 2.95
C LYS A 93 -4.99 2.79 2.39
N CYS A 94 -4.35 3.10 1.25
CA CYS A 94 -3.52 2.16 0.51
C CYS A 94 -2.22 2.82 0.05
N ASP A 95 -1.10 2.35 0.57
CA ASP A 95 0.25 2.85 0.31
C ASP A 95 1.02 2.05 -0.76
N HIS A 96 0.35 1.10 -1.43
CA HIS A 96 0.98 0.24 -2.44
C HIS A 96 1.29 1.02 -3.72
N VAL A 97 2.54 0.94 -4.18
CA VAL A 97 3.02 1.56 -5.43
C VAL A 97 3.28 0.55 -6.56
N THR A 98 3.06 -0.74 -6.30
CA THR A 98 3.27 -1.83 -7.27
C THR A 98 2.06 -2.74 -7.38
N ASN A 99 1.85 -3.33 -8.55
CA ASN A 99 0.76 -4.27 -8.84
C ASN A 99 1.08 -5.73 -8.43
N ASN A 100 1.72 -5.89 -7.29
CA ASN A 100 2.15 -7.22 -6.82
C ASN A 100 0.98 -8.19 -6.58
N CYS A 101 -0.22 -7.67 -6.31
CA CYS A 101 -1.42 -8.50 -6.11
C CYS A 101 -1.80 -9.25 -7.39
N THR A 102 -1.79 -8.59 -8.55
CA THR A 102 -2.12 -9.21 -9.84
C THR A 102 -1.06 -10.22 -10.27
N GLU A 103 0.24 -9.88 -10.08
CA GLU A 103 1.34 -10.81 -10.36
C GLU A 103 1.24 -12.07 -9.49
N SER A 104 0.96 -11.89 -8.18
CA SER A 104 0.75 -13.00 -7.25
C SER A 104 -0.48 -13.83 -7.61
N PHE A 105 -1.55 -13.21 -8.09
CA PHE A 105 -2.74 -13.89 -8.57
C PHE A 105 -2.43 -14.71 -9.82
N ASN A 106 -1.74 -14.13 -10.79
CA ASN A 106 -1.33 -14.82 -12.01
C ASN A 106 -0.43 -16.03 -11.72
N ALA A 107 0.53 -15.89 -10.80
CA ALA A 107 1.36 -17.00 -10.35
C ALA A 107 0.54 -18.08 -9.62
N TRP A 108 -0.45 -17.68 -8.81
CA TRP A 108 -1.30 -18.59 -8.07
C TRP A 108 -2.26 -19.39 -8.98
N ILE A 109 -2.75 -18.82 -10.08
CA ILE A 109 -3.51 -19.55 -11.10
C ILE A 109 -2.65 -20.69 -11.68
N GLY A 110 -1.38 -20.39 -11.98
CA GLY A 110 -0.39 -21.38 -12.42
C GLY A 110 -0.82 -22.11 -13.69
N GLU A 111 -0.75 -23.45 -13.64
CA GLU A 111 -1.04 -24.35 -14.77
C GLU A 111 -2.48 -24.25 -15.32
N LEU A 112 -3.42 -23.72 -14.52
CA LEU A 112 -4.80 -23.57 -14.99
C LEU A 112 -4.91 -22.61 -16.19
N ARG A 113 -3.95 -21.67 -16.35
CA ARG A 113 -3.97 -20.70 -17.46
C ARG A 113 -3.92 -21.34 -18.84
N GLY A 114 -3.31 -22.52 -18.96
CA GLY A 114 -3.21 -23.28 -20.22
C GLY A 114 -4.35 -24.28 -20.44
N LYS A 115 -5.35 -24.34 -19.57
CA LYS A 115 -6.46 -25.29 -19.67
C LYS A 115 -7.64 -24.72 -20.46
N PRO A 116 -8.49 -25.58 -21.06
CA PRO A 116 -9.76 -25.16 -21.66
C PRO A 116 -10.60 -24.35 -20.66
N ILE A 117 -11.42 -23.41 -21.18
CA ILE A 117 -12.10 -22.40 -20.36
C ILE A 117 -12.94 -23.00 -19.22
N LEU A 118 -13.68 -24.06 -19.45
CA LEU A 118 -14.50 -24.72 -18.42
C LEU A 118 -13.62 -25.32 -17.31
N THR A 119 -12.54 -25.99 -17.68
CA THR A 119 -11.55 -26.55 -16.74
C THR A 119 -10.86 -25.43 -15.94
N LEU A 120 -10.52 -24.32 -16.59
CA LEU A 120 -9.95 -23.14 -15.94
C LEU A 120 -10.92 -22.59 -14.89
N VAL A 121 -12.17 -22.34 -15.26
CA VAL A 121 -13.18 -21.73 -14.37
C VAL A 121 -13.47 -22.65 -13.19
N ASP A 122 -13.69 -23.95 -13.42
CA ASP A 122 -13.93 -24.91 -12.32
C ASP A 122 -12.70 -25.05 -11.41
N GLY A 123 -11.50 -25.12 -12.00
CA GLY A 123 -10.26 -25.14 -11.23
C GLY A 123 -10.06 -23.89 -10.38
N LEU A 124 -10.38 -22.72 -10.90
CA LEU A 124 -10.37 -21.46 -10.15
C LEU A 124 -11.40 -21.48 -9.01
N ARG A 125 -12.65 -21.89 -9.31
CA ARG A 125 -13.70 -22.04 -8.30
C ARG A 125 -13.21 -22.90 -7.13
N LYS A 126 -12.67 -24.09 -7.41
CA LYS A 126 -12.13 -25.01 -6.40
C LYS A 126 -10.97 -24.40 -5.60
N LYS A 127 -10.04 -23.70 -6.28
CA LYS A 127 -8.93 -22.99 -5.60
C LYS A 127 -9.45 -21.88 -4.69
N PHE A 128 -10.43 -21.08 -5.13
CA PHE A 128 -11.03 -20.02 -4.33
C PHE A 128 -11.80 -20.59 -3.15
N MET A 129 -12.62 -21.62 -3.34
CA MET A 129 -13.36 -22.30 -2.28
C MET A 129 -12.44 -22.72 -1.13
N LYS A 130 -11.35 -23.44 -1.45
CA LYS A 130 -10.33 -23.84 -0.46
C LYS A 130 -9.68 -22.64 0.23
N LYS A 131 -9.34 -21.59 -0.53
CA LYS A 131 -8.65 -20.41 -0.02
C LYS A 131 -9.55 -19.56 0.89
N MET A 132 -10.81 -19.36 0.52
CA MET A 132 -11.80 -18.61 1.29
C MET A 132 -12.04 -19.31 2.63
N HIS A 133 -12.35 -20.61 2.60
CA HIS A 133 -12.54 -21.41 3.81
C HIS A 133 -11.33 -21.37 4.75
N LYS A 134 -10.12 -21.66 4.24
CA LYS A 134 -8.90 -21.63 5.04
C LYS A 134 -8.64 -20.25 5.69
N ARG A 135 -8.93 -19.17 4.96
CA ARG A 135 -8.75 -17.79 5.50
C ARG A 135 -9.81 -17.44 6.51
N TYR A 136 -11.06 -17.85 6.29
CA TYR A 136 -12.12 -17.66 7.27
C TYR A 136 -11.79 -18.35 8.59
N GLN A 137 -11.42 -19.66 8.54
CA GLN A 137 -10.98 -20.39 9.73
C GLN A 137 -9.84 -19.68 10.46
N LYS A 138 -8.82 -19.22 9.73
CA LYS A 138 -7.74 -18.41 10.34
C LYS A 138 -8.26 -17.14 11.01
N GLY A 139 -9.23 -16.47 10.41
CA GLY A 139 -9.86 -15.29 10.99
C GLY A 139 -10.60 -15.59 12.30
N CYS A 140 -11.30 -16.73 12.37
CA CYS A 140 -11.98 -17.18 13.60
C CYS A 140 -10.99 -17.43 14.77
N MET A 141 -9.79 -17.93 14.45
CA MET A 141 -8.75 -18.20 15.45
C MET A 141 -7.98 -16.95 15.91
N LEU A 142 -8.18 -15.79 15.27
CA LEU A 142 -7.47 -14.57 15.66
C LEU A 142 -7.97 -14.07 17.02
N THR A 143 -7.05 -13.88 17.95
CA THR A 143 -7.30 -13.29 19.28
C THR A 143 -7.03 -11.79 19.32
N THR A 144 -6.38 -11.25 18.27
CA THR A 144 -6.00 -9.84 18.18
C THR A 144 -7.06 -9.01 17.46
N ALA A 145 -7.24 -7.74 17.83
CA ALA A 145 -8.20 -6.83 17.21
C ALA A 145 -7.88 -6.55 15.73
N ILE A 146 -6.61 -6.61 15.34
CA ILE A 146 -6.13 -6.43 13.97
C ILE A 146 -5.40 -7.67 13.49
N THR A 147 -5.20 -7.77 12.17
CA THR A 147 -4.52 -8.93 11.58
C THR A 147 -3.05 -9.02 12.03
N PRO A 148 -2.48 -10.23 12.24
CA PRO A 148 -1.11 -10.41 12.74
C PRO A 148 -0.04 -9.71 11.90
N LYS A 149 -0.24 -9.64 10.58
CA LYS A 149 0.67 -8.91 9.69
C LYS A 149 0.72 -7.43 10.00
N MET A 150 -0.41 -6.82 10.34
CA MET A 150 -0.47 -5.40 10.71
C MET A 150 0.05 -5.17 12.12
N LEU A 151 -0.23 -6.09 13.04
CA LEU A 151 0.35 -6.05 14.38
C LEU A 151 1.89 -6.05 14.32
N GLY A 152 2.49 -6.95 13.54
CA GLY A 152 3.95 -6.95 13.35
C GLY A 152 4.51 -5.68 12.69
N LYS A 153 3.74 -5.03 11.81
CA LYS A 153 4.12 -3.70 11.29
C LYS A 153 4.10 -2.64 12.40
N LEU A 154 3.05 -2.60 13.21
CA LEU A 154 2.93 -1.63 14.31
C LEU A 154 4.02 -1.79 15.36
N GLN A 155 4.38 -3.03 15.70
CA GLN A 155 5.49 -3.31 16.61
C GLN A 155 6.81 -2.70 16.12
N LYS A 156 7.11 -2.87 14.82
CA LYS A 156 8.29 -2.25 14.20
C LYS A 156 8.22 -0.72 14.21
N ILE A 157 7.07 -0.15 13.91
CA ILE A 157 6.83 1.30 13.93
C ILE A 157 7.05 1.83 15.36
N GLY A 158 6.49 1.16 16.37
CA GLY A 158 6.66 1.52 17.77
C GLY A 158 8.11 1.42 18.28
N GLN A 159 8.89 0.45 17.74
CA GLN A 159 10.32 0.38 18.04
C GLN A 159 11.09 1.58 17.47
N VAL A 160 10.84 1.92 16.21
CA VAL A 160 11.48 3.05 15.53
C VAL A 160 11.06 4.39 16.15
N SER A 161 9.81 4.51 16.61
CA SER A 161 9.28 5.77 17.17
C SER A 161 10.04 6.27 18.39
N ARG A 162 10.70 5.39 19.14
CA ARG A 162 11.48 5.73 20.36
C ARG A 162 12.74 6.57 20.09
N GLN A 163 13.11 6.74 18.83
CA GLN A 163 14.29 7.54 18.43
C GLN A 163 13.97 9.03 18.25
N TYR A 164 12.71 9.41 18.40
CA TYR A 164 12.22 10.78 18.17
C TYR A 164 11.93 11.46 19.49
N GLU A 165 12.00 12.80 19.48
CA GLU A 165 11.63 13.66 20.60
C GLU A 165 10.18 14.12 20.43
N LEU A 166 9.45 14.22 21.56
CA LEU A 166 8.04 14.61 21.54
C LEU A 166 7.81 15.83 22.44
N THR A 167 7.16 16.83 21.88
CA THR A 167 6.64 17.99 22.61
C THR A 167 5.12 17.99 22.49
N MET A 168 4.42 18.07 23.62
CA MET A 168 2.97 18.07 23.66
C MET A 168 2.44 19.52 23.47
N ALA A 169 1.56 19.71 22.49
CA ALA A 169 0.86 20.96 22.26
C ALA A 169 -0.57 20.93 22.88
N SER A 170 -1.24 19.76 22.84
CA SER A 170 -2.53 19.53 23.49
C SER A 170 -2.73 18.03 23.74
N THR A 171 -3.90 17.62 24.23
CA THR A 171 -4.23 16.23 24.52
C THR A 171 -3.99 15.28 23.35
N ASP A 172 -4.22 15.72 22.11
CA ASP A 172 -4.12 14.89 20.90
C ASP A 172 -3.19 15.47 19.83
N VAL A 173 -2.59 16.64 20.10
CA VAL A 173 -1.68 17.30 19.15
C VAL A 173 -0.28 17.33 19.73
N PHE A 174 0.67 16.85 18.93
CA PHE A 174 2.08 16.74 19.29
C PHE A 174 2.97 17.29 18.19
N GLU A 175 4.08 17.88 18.57
CA GLU A 175 5.23 18.12 17.70
C GLU A 175 6.26 17.03 17.95
N VAL A 176 6.71 16.38 16.86
CA VAL A 176 7.68 15.27 16.92
C VAL A 176 8.90 15.64 16.11
N GLY A 177 10.03 15.78 16.80
CA GLY A 177 11.32 16.10 16.21
C GLY A 177 12.00 14.87 15.60
N ASP A 178 12.50 15.00 14.36
CA ASP A 178 13.31 14.03 13.63
C ASP A 178 14.60 14.74 13.17
N MET A 179 15.63 14.70 13.99
CA MET A 179 16.95 15.35 13.78
C MET A 179 16.85 16.82 13.32
N ASN A 180 16.53 17.07 12.04
CA ASN A 180 16.49 18.40 11.43
C ASN A 180 15.07 18.85 11.02
N LYS A 181 14.05 18.06 11.35
CA LYS A 181 12.66 18.33 10.94
C LYS A 181 11.72 18.09 12.11
N SER A 182 10.70 18.92 12.24
CA SER A 182 9.57 18.70 13.13
C SER A 182 8.33 18.33 12.32
N TYR A 183 7.50 17.46 12.90
CA TYR A 183 6.25 17.01 12.31
C TYR A 183 5.10 17.20 13.29
N ILE A 184 4.05 17.86 12.86
CA ILE A 184 2.82 17.99 13.65
C ILE A 184 2.02 16.71 13.49
N VAL A 185 1.63 16.13 14.62
CA VAL A 185 0.78 14.94 14.71
C VAL A 185 -0.52 15.33 15.38
N ASN A 186 -1.64 14.98 14.76
CA ASN A 186 -2.97 15.06 15.37
C ASN A 186 -3.58 13.67 15.43
N LEU A 187 -3.69 13.11 16.64
CA LEU A 187 -4.17 11.74 16.84
C LEU A 187 -5.67 11.60 16.62
N SER A 188 -6.46 12.58 17.03
CA SER A 188 -7.93 12.55 16.84
C SER A 188 -8.30 12.64 15.36
N ALA A 189 -7.60 13.48 14.58
CA ALA A 189 -7.77 13.58 13.14
C ALA A 189 -7.06 12.45 12.36
N LYS A 190 -6.22 11.65 13.02
CA LYS A 190 -5.37 10.60 12.41
C LYS A 190 -4.48 11.17 11.30
N THR A 191 -3.86 12.32 11.54
CA THR A 191 -2.99 13.01 10.59
C THR A 191 -1.58 13.22 11.15
N CYS A 192 -0.62 13.32 10.24
CA CYS A 192 0.76 13.70 10.51
C CYS A 192 1.32 14.38 9.27
N ASP A 193 2.13 15.44 9.44
CA ASP A 193 2.75 16.17 8.32
C ASP A 193 3.59 15.27 7.40
N CYS A 194 4.10 14.15 7.92
CA CYS A 194 4.79 13.17 7.08
C CYS A 194 3.90 12.44 6.06
N GLY A 195 2.58 12.60 6.09
CA GLY A 195 1.62 12.00 5.15
C GLY A 195 1.35 10.49 5.34
N ALA A 196 2.22 9.78 6.05
CA ALA A 196 2.16 8.31 6.10
C ALA A 196 0.93 7.79 6.86
N PHE A 197 0.48 8.48 7.91
CA PHE A 197 -0.67 8.06 8.71
C PHE A 197 -1.94 8.07 7.87
N GLN A 198 -2.25 9.20 7.25
CA GLN A 198 -3.49 9.36 6.47
C GLN A 198 -3.50 8.52 5.18
N ILE A 199 -2.35 8.31 4.53
CA ILE A 199 -2.26 7.52 3.30
C ILE A 199 -2.36 6.02 3.59
N SER A 200 -1.64 5.53 4.61
CA SER A 200 -1.59 4.09 4.90
C SER A 200 -2.76 3.60 5.75
N GLY A 201 -3.38 4.48 6.56
CA GLY A 201 -4.37 4.11 7.56
C GLY A 201 -3.77 3.41 8.79
N LEU A 202 -2.45 3.45 8.93
CA LEU A 202 -1.71 2.96 10.11
C LEU A 202 -0.96 4.13 10.75
N PRO A 203 -0.87 4.22 12.08
CA PRO A 203 -0.01 5.20 12.73
C PRO A 203 1.39 5.18 12.13
N CYS A 204 1.90 6.35 11.76
CA CYS A 204 3.31 6.48 11.37
C CYS A 204 4.22 6.46 12.61
N LYS A 205 5.53 6.48 12.41
CA LYS A 205 6.52 6.50 13.50
C LYS A 205 6.34 7.70 14.45
N HIS A 206 5.95 8.88 13.92
CA HIS A 206 5.69 10.08 14.71
C HIS A 206 4.40 9.96 15.52
N ALA A 207 3.30 9.52 14.89
CA ALA A 207 2.03 9.26 15.58
C ALA A 207 2.17 8.16 16.64
N ALA A 208 2.96 7.12 16.36
CA ALA A 208 3.20 6.04 17.33
C ALA A 208 3.85 6.54 18.61
N LEU A 209 4.75 7.52 18.53
CA LEU A 209 5.36 8.12 19.71
C LEU A 209 4.32 8.82 20.59
N GLY A 210 3.43 9.63 20.01
CA GLY A 210 2.34 10.29 20.75
C GLY A 210 1.36 9.31 21.38
N ILE A 211 1.01 8.22 20.66
CA ILE A 211 0.13 7.17 21.20
C ILE A 211 0.80 6.44 22.38
N ILE A 212 2.07 6.11 22.26
CA ILE A 212 2.86 5.46 23.34
C ILE A 212 2.98 6.40 24.54
N TYR A 213 3.21 7.68 24.30
CA TYR A 213 3.26 8.70 25.37
C TYR A 213 1.94 8.76 26.16
N LYS A 214 0.81 8.66 25.48
CA LYS A 214 -0.53 8.56 26.10
C LYS A 214 -0.81 7.21 26.75
N ARG A 215 0.11 6.24 26.67
CA ARG A 215 -0.05 4.85 27.15
C ARG A 215 -1.23 4.13 26.50
N GLU A 216 -1.57 4.50 25.27
CA GLU A 216 -2.64 3.88 24.50
C GLU A 216 -2.10 2.81 23.53
N LYS A 217 -3.00 1.96 23.01
CA LYS A 217 -2.63 0.89 22.07
C LYS A 217 -2.56 1.42 20.65
N LEU A 218 -1.50 1.13 19.94
CA LEU A 218 -1.32 1.52 18.53
C LEU A 218 -2.44 1.01 17.63
N GLU A 219 -2.97 -0.17 17.95
CA GLU A 219 -4.05 -0.83 17.21
C GLU A 219 -5.35 -0.02 17.19
N SER A 220 -5.65 0.73 18.25
CA SER A 220 -6.86 1.56 18.36
C SER A 220 -6.89 2.71 17.35
N TYR A 221 -5.75 3.10 16.83
CA TYR A 221 -5.61 4.17 15.84
C TYR A 221 -5.56 3.68 14.40
N CYS A 222 -5.57 2.36 14.19
CA CYS A 222 -5.61 1.79 12.85
C CYS A 222 -6.98 2.00 12.21
N GLU A 223 -6.98 2.10 10.88
CA GLU A 223 -8.23 2.08 10.12
C GLU A 223 -8.91 0.70 10.22
N HIS A 224 -10.24 0.71 10.21
CA HIS A 224 -11.07 -0.50 10.35
C HIS A 224 -10.79 -1.58 9.29
N TRP A 225 -10.20 -1.18 8.14
CA TRP A 225 -9.82 -2.10 7.06
C TRP A 225 -8.83 -3.18 7.50
N PHE A 226 -8.08 -2.94 8.58
CA PHE A 226 -7.09 -3.87 9.13
C PHE A 226 -7.64 -4.73 10.27
N SER A 227 -8.89 -4.51 10.68
CA SER A 227 -9.53 -5.22 11.79
C SER A 227 -9.78 -6.69 11.47
N ARG A 228 -9.85 -7.50 12.53
CA ARG A 228 -10.31 -8.89 12.49
C ARG A 228 -11.70 -9.01 11.87
N ASP A 229 -12.63 -8.13 12.26
CA ASP A 229 -14.02 -8.17 11.80
C ASP A 229 -14.11 -7.93 10.30
N LYS A 230 -13.34 -6.96 9.77
CA LYS A 230 -13.26 -6.72 8.33
C LYS A 230 -12.64 -7.90 7.59
N TYR A 231 -11.63 -8.52 8.18
CA TYR A 231 -11.03 -9.74 7.63
C TYR A 231 -12.05 -10.88 7.56
N LEU A 232 -12.78 -11.15 8.64
CA LEU A 232 -13.84 -12.17 8.69
C LEU A 232 -14.93 -11.87 7.67
N LYS A 233 -15.43 -10.62 7.63
CA LYS A 233 -16.44 -10.20 6.65
C LYS A 233 -15.98 -10.40 5.20
N THR A 234 -14.69 -10.19 4.92
CA THR A 234 -14.11 -10.39 3.57
C THR A 234 -14.15 -11.86 3.14
N TYR A 235 -14.00 -12.79 4.08
CA TYR A 235 -13.93 -14.22 3.78
C TYR A 235 -15.18 -15.01 4.22
N SER A 236 -16.25 -14.36 4.69
CA SER A 236 -17.50 -15.01 5.10
C SER A 236 -18.34 -15.52 3.94
N SER A 237 -18.24 -14.89 2.76
CA SER A 237 -18.93 -15.35 1.55
C SER A 237 -18.26 -16.60 1.01
N MET A 238 -18.78 -17.77 1.39
CA MET A 238 -18.22 -19.05 0.96
C MET A 238 -18.63 -19.37 -0.48
N ILE A 239 -17.73 -20.03 -1.20
CA ILE A 239 -18.04 -20.62 -2.51
C ILE A 239 -18.46 -22.05 -2.26
N HIS A 240 -19.67 -22.39 -2.71
CA HIS A 240 -20.23 -23.71 -2.53
C HIS A 240 -19.83 -24.70 -3.63
N PRO A 241 -19.80 -26.00 -3.34
CA PRO A 241 -19.68 -27.04 -4.36
C PRO A 241 -20.82 -26.95 -5.39
N ILE A 242 -20.53 -27.30 -6.61
CA ILE A 242 -21.54 -27.49 -7.67
C ILE A 242 -21.73 -29.00 -7.77
N PRO A 243 -22.99 -29.52 -7.71
CA PRO A 243 -23.27 -30.91 -7.93
C PRO A 243 -22.83 -31.39 -9.31
N ASP A 244 -22.47 -32.64 -9.45
CA ASP A 244 -22.21 -33.23 -10.77
C ASP A 244 -23.54 -33.43 -11.51
N GLU A 245 -23.60 -33.03 -12.78
CA GLU A 245 -24.82 -33.18 -13.59
C GLU A 245 -25.25 -34.65 -13.78
N LYS A 246 -24.38 -35.59 -13.40
CA LYS A 246 -24.64 -37.04 -13.51
C LYS A 246 -25.21 -37.67 -12.21
N MET A 247 -25.46 -36.86 -11.18
CA MET A 247 -26.20 -37.25 -9.97
C MET A 247 -27.61 -36.72 -9.99
#